data_7c464bef065f7a6aad6ea383018f49a6
#
_entry.id   7c464bef065f7a6aad6ea383018f49a6
#
_cell.length_a   1.000
_cell.length_b   1.000
_cell.length_c   1.000
_cell.angle_alpha   90.00
_cell.angle_beta   90.00
_cell.angle_gamma   90.00
#
_symmetry.space_group_name_H-M   'P 1'
#
loop_
_entity.id
_entity.type
_entity.pdbx_description
1 polymer ?
#
loop_
_entity_poly.entity_id
_entity_poly.type
_entity_poly.pdbx_seq_one_letter_code
_entity_poly.pdbx_strand_id
1 'polypeptide(L)'
;MASSAQRSTAGRGNAAHQAPLPDPPTAAVIAAADPCVHCGFCLPTCASYRVLATEMDSPRGRIHTLKAIEAGDLVLDATVASHFDTCLGCFACVTACPSGVRYDQLIEATRPKLNAPELRTPAQRAFRRLLFSLLPYPNRLWAVLTPLRAYAGTPLQALARRSGLTRLFGPQVEALESLLPPLAPEAFRDTLPVVVPAVGERRYRVGLVLGCVQRLFDPAVNAAAIRVLSANGIEVVIPPDQGCCGAVTHHQGELKQTCELATDLMASFAAVIGEGRPAGPEPLDAVLVAASGCGHTLKHYGEILAAGPCEAGAPPAEATAPNAAAVGSSPPPGVPAGASQPPIPSAGTPELAIAFAHQVADIQEFLDRVGPSEAFRAALQPLLHADGTPATTERPLRLAYHDACHMLHGQGLREQPRSLLRSIPHVRLVEASEAGVCCGSAGIYNLVQPEEAAELGRIKAADLSGTGADLAVSANIGCTLQIRSHMESTPRPIPVLHPVQLLQRSLEGG
;
A
#
# COMPACT_ATOMS: atom_id res chain seq x y z
N MET A 1 42.95 -2.32 -67.14
CA MET A 1 42.69 -3.73 -67.48
C MET A 1 42.52 -4.56 -66.19
N ALA A 2 41.50 -5.38 -66.15
CA ALA A 2 41.12 -6.39 -65.16
C ALA A 2 40.66 -5.93 -63.77
N SER A 3 39.36 -5.76 -63.67
CA SER A 3 38.50 -5.82 -62.51
C SER A 3 38.51 -7.21 -61.90
N SER A 4 38.76 -7.33 -60.58
CA SER A 4 38.44 -8.54 -59.80
C SER A 4 37.31 -8.26 -58.82
N ALA A 5 36.15 -8.78 -59.15
CA ALA A 5 34.95 -8.73 -58.29
C ALA A 5 35.11 -9.67 -57.09
N GLN A 6 35.14 -9.13 -55.88
CA GLN A 6 35.00 -9.91 -54.65
C GLN A 6 33.48 -10.15 -54.37
N ARG A 7 33.08 -11.43 -54.38
CA ARG A 7 31.77 -11.89 -53.96
C ARG A 7 31.71 -11.86 -52.42
N SER A 8 30.85 -10.99 -51.91
CA SER A 8 30.47 -11.04 -50.49
C SER A 8 29.52 -12.22 -50.26
N THR A 9 29.92 -13.17 -49.42
CA THR A 9 29.05 -14.21 -48.91
C THR A 9 28.24 -13.63 -47.76
N ALA A 10 26.96 -13.31 -48.05
CA ALA A 10 26.00 -12.97 -47.02
C ALA A 10 25.74 -14.17 -46.12
N GLY A 11 26.20 -14.05 -44.88
CA GLY A 11 25.85 -14.99 -43.79
C GLY A 11 24.34 -14.95 -43.56
N ARG A 12 23.68 -16.09 -43.69
CA ARG A 12 22.27 -16.30 -43.24
C ARG A 12 22.27 -16.23 -41.73
N GLY A 13 21.93 -15.07 -41.17
CA GLY A 13 21.59 -14.93 -39.76
C GLY A 13 20.36 -15.76 -39.45
N ASN A 14 20.46 -16.63 -38.48
CA ASN A 14 19.35 -17.35 -37.86
C ASN A 14 18.33 -16.31 -37.36
N ALA A 15 17.20 -16.19 -38.02
CA ALA A 15 16.04 -15.53 -37.48
C ALA A 15 15.48 -16.44 -36.36
N ALA A 16 16.01 -16.29 -35.14
CA ALA A 16 15.35 -16.79 -33.97
C ALA A 16 13.94 -16.16 -33.96
N HIS A 17 12.89 -16.98 -33.90
CA HIS A 17 11.52 -16.55 -33.68
C HIS A 17 11.50 -15.69 -32.42
N GLN A 18 11.57 -14.36 -32.57
CA GLN A 18 11.30 -13.45 -31.51
C GLN A 18 9.78 -13.49 -31.27
N ALA A 19 9.39 -13.85 -30.06
CA ALA A 19 8.01 -13.75 -29.64
C ALA A 19 7.50 -12.32 -29.88
N PRO A 20 6.22 -12.13 -30.25
CA PRO A 20 5.68 -10.79 -30.46
C PRO A 20 5.83 -9.96 -29.18
N LEU A 21 6.38 -8.75 -29.32
CA LEU A 21 6.52 -7.81 -28.21
C LEU A 21 5.14 -7.36 -27.71
N PRO A 22 5.02 -6.99 -26.42
CA PRO A 22 3.75 -6.52 -25.87
C PRO A 22 3.23 -5.29 -26.62
N ASP A 23 1.92 -5.18 -26.75
CA ASP A 23 1.25 -4.06 -27.40
C ASP A 23 1.69 -2.71 -26.83
N PRO A 24 1.80 -1.65 -27.67
CA PRO A 24 2.13 -0.29 -27.22
C PRO A 24 1.08 0.23 -26.22
N PRO A 25 1.41 1.31 -25.45
CA PRO A 25 0.46 1.97 -24.56
C PRO A 25 -0.83 2.35 -25.32
N THR A 26 -1.97 2.24 -24.66
CA THR A 26 -3.23 2.68 -25.25
C THR A 26 -3.30 4.20 -25.38
N ALA A 27 -4.07 4.72 -26.33
CA ALA A 27 -4.27 6.16 -26.52
C ALA A 27 -4.72 6.88 -25.23
N ALA A 28 -5.52 6.24 -24.37
CA ALA A 28 -5.94 6.79 -23.09
C ALA A 28 -4.76 6.99 -22.12
N VAL A 29 -3.78 6.06 -22.12
CA VAL A 29 -2.56 6.17 -21.28
C VAL A 29 -1.71 7.35 -21.72
N ILE A 30 -1.59 7.56 -23.04
CA ILE A 30 -0.85 8.68 -23.60
C ILE A 30 -1.55 10.00 -23.29
N ALA A 31 -2.89 10.08 -23.44
CA ALA A 31 -3.67 11.26 -23.08
C ALA A 31 -3.47 11.69 -21.62
N ALA A 32 -3.33 10.73 -20.70
CA ALA A 32 -3.00 11.02 -19.29
C ALA A 32 -1.62 11.69 -19.11
N ALA A 33 -0.71 11.51 -20.06
CA ALA A 33 0.64 12.09 -20.07
C ALA A 33 0.76 13.39 -20.86
N ASP A 34 -0.22 13.74 -21.71
CA ASP A 34 -0.17 14.90 -22.60
C ASP A 34 0.04 16.25 -21.91
N PRO A 35 -0.49 16.51 -20.70
CA PRO A 35 -0.22 17.76 -20.00
C PRO A 35 1.23 17.97 -19.58
N CYS A 36 2.12 16.98 -19.77
CA CYS A 36 3.51 17.08 -19.35
C CYS A 36 4.30 18.08 -20.18
N VAL A 37 4.74 19.16 -19.55
CA VAL A 37 5.60 20.21 -20.15
C VAL A 37 7.07 20.05 -19.75
N HIS A 38 7.48 18.91 -19.21
CA HIS A 38 8.85 18.58 -18.80
C HIS A 38 9.50 19.58 -17.82
N CYS A 39 8.74 20.31 -17.01
CA CYS A 39 9.21 21.35 -16.09
C CYS A 39 10.14 20.85 -14.96
N GLY A 40 10.11 19.55 -14.62
CA GLY A 40 11.01 18.96 -13.64
C GLY A 40 10.53 18.99 -12.18
N PHE A 41 9.38 19.58 -11.85
CA PHE A 41 8.85 19.60 -10.47
C PHE A 41 8.65 18.22 -9.85
N CYS A 42 8.47 17.19 -10.66
CA CYS A 42 8.35 15.80 -10.22
C CYS A 42 9.68 15.16 -9.79
N LEU A 43 10.85 15.72 -10.16
CA LEU A 43 12.15 15.10 -9.93
C LEU A 43 12.52 15.03 -8.44
N PRO A 44 12.47 16.11 -7.66
CA PRO A 44 12.86 16.09 -6.24
C PRO A 44 11.93 15.22 -5.38
N THR A 45 10.68 14.97 -5.81
CA THR A 45 9.72 14.14 -5.10
C THR A 45 9.78 12.66 -5.49
N CYS A 46 10.44 12.35 -6.61
CA CYS A 46 10.52 10.99 -7.13
C CYS A 46 11.56 10.16 -6.37
N ALA A 47 11.09 9.13 -5.64
CA ALA A 47 11.95 8.28 -4.84
C ALA A 47 13.00 7.54 -5.67
N SER A 48 12.63 6.97 -6.86
CA SER A 48 13.59 6.29 -7.73
C SER A 48 14.63 7.24 -8.30
N TYR A 49 14.23 8.43 -8.74
CA TYR A 49 15.17 9.45 -9.27
C TYR A 49 16.17 9.91 -8.19
N ARG A 50 15.73 10.05 -6.94
CA ARG A 50 16.60 10.48 -5.82
C ARG A 50 17.71 9.48 -5.51
N VAL A 51 17.47 8.19 -5.74
CA VAL A 51 18.47 7.13 -5.48
C VAL A 51 19.32 6.86 -6.72
N LEU A 52 18.69 6.76 -7.89
CA LEU A 52 19.37 6.36 -9.14
C LEU A 52 19.99 7.55 -9.89
N ALA A 53 19.48 8.76 -9.72
CA ALA A 53 19.91 10.01 -10.36
C ALA A 53 19.93 9.92 -11.90
N THR A 54 19.15 9.02 -12.50
CA THR A 54 19.03 8.86 -13.96
C THR A 54 17.70 9.39 -14.44
N GLU A 55 17.71 10.09 -15.58
CA GLU A 55 16.50 10.70 -16.15
C GLU A 55 15.46 9.64 -16.54
N MET A 56 15.91 8.49 -17.04
CA MET A 56 15.03 7.37 -17.44
C MET A 56 14.22 6.81 -16.26
N ASP A 57 14.73 6.95 -15.04
CA ASP A 57 14.08 6.51 -13.79
C ASP A 57 13.26 7.62 -13.13
N SER A 58 13.03 8.73 -13.84
CA SER A 58 12.19 9.84 -13.42
C SER A 58 10.77 9.74 -14.00
N PRO A 59 9.76 10.41 -13.41
CA PRO A 59 8.41 10.41 -13.97
C PRO A 59 8.35 10.99 -15.38
N ARG A 60 9.01 12.13 -15.62
CA ARG A 60 9.02 12.75 -16.96
C ARG A 60 9.83 11.94 -17.98
N GLY A 61 10.90 11.28 -17.56
CA GLY A 61 11.68 10.37 -18.40
C GLY A 61 10.84 9.17 -18.85
N ARG A 62 10.10 8.55 -17.94
CA ARG A 62 9.16 7.45 -18.26
C ARG A 62 8.03 7.90 -19.17
N ILE A 63 7.49 9.11 -18.98
CA ILE A 63 6.50 9.72 -19.91
C ILE A 63 7.10 9.86 -21.30
N HIS A 64 8.30 10.40 -21.41
CA HIS A 64 9.00 10.55 -22.68
C HIS A 64 9.22 9.19 -23.37
N THR A 65 9.66 8.19 -22.61
CA THR A 65 9.85 6.81 -23.09
C THR A 65 8.54 6.21 -23.64
N LEU A 66 7.41 6.38 -22.94
CA LEU A 66 6.12 5.87 -23.41
C LEU A 66 5.66 6.57 -24.70
N LYS A 67 5.86 7.89 -24.81
CA LYS A 67 5.57 8.64 -26.04
C LYS A 67 6.45 8.19 -27.21
N ALA A 68 7.72 7.88 -26.97
CA ALA A 68 8.62 7.33 -27.98
C ALA A 68 8.21 5.91 -28.42
N ILE A 69 7.72 5.08 -27.49
CA ILE A 69 7.19 3.75 -27.83
C ILE A 69 5.93 3.87 -28.69
N GLU A 70 5.02 4.80 -28.36
CA GLU A 70 3.82 5.05 -29.15
C GLU A 70 4.14 5.55 -30.55
N ALA A 71 5.12 6.45 -30.68
CA ALA A 71 5.58 6.95 -31.96
C ALA A 71 6.30 5.91 -32.85
N GLY A 72 6.63 4.74 -32.25
CA GLY A 72 7.41 3.70 -32.92
C GLY A 72 8.91 3.93 -32.94
N ASP A 73 9.40 4.95 -32.24
CA ASP A 73 10.82 5.30 -32.15
C ASP A 73 11.58 4.42 -31.17
N LEU A 74 10.87 3.78 -30.24
CA LEU A 74 11.43 2.92 -29.21
C LEU A 74 10.58 1.65 -29.02
N VAL A 75 11.24 0.54 -28.69
CA VAL A 75 10.57 -0.74 -28.42
C VAL A 75 10.57 -1.01 -26.91
N LEU A 76 9.46 -1.54 -26.40
CA LEU A 76 9.37 -2.00 -25.01
C LEU A 76 10.14 -3.32 -24.86
N ASP A 77 11.44 -3.22 -24.62
CA ASP A 77 12.33 -4.35 -24.33
C ASP A 77 12.61 -4.48 -22.82
N ALA A 78 13.44 -5.44 -22.44
CA ALA A 78 13.81 -5.70 -21.05
C ALA A 78 14.54 -4.51 -20.40
N THR A 79 15.31 -3.73 -21.16
CA THR A 79 16.02 -2.54 -20.67
C THR A 79 15.02 -1.44 -20.35
N VAL A 80 14.13 -1.12 -21.28
CA VAL A 80 13.06 -0.16 -21.08
C VAL A 80 12.16 -0.57 -19.91
N ALA A 81 11.76 -1.84 -19.85
CA ALA A 81 10.96 -2.39 -18.76
C ALA A 81 11.62 -2.21 -17.39
N SER A 82 12.95 -2.34 -17.30
CA SER A 82 13.69 -2.16 -16.04
C SER A 82 13.51 -0.76 -15.46
N HIS A 83 13.46 0.28 -16.27
CA HIS A 83 13.22 1.66 -15.82
C HIS A 83 11.81 1.88 -15.26
N PHE A 84 10.82 1.13 -15.75
CA PHE A 84 9.48 1.14 -15.16
C PHE A 84 9.41 0.32 -13.87
N ASP A 85 10.20 -0.75 -13.76
CA ASP A 85 10.29 -1.58 -12.54
C ASP A 85 10.87 -0.83 -11.35
N THR A 86 11.75 0.15 -11.58
CA THR A 86 12.28 1.02 -10.53
C THR A 86 11.25 2.04 -10.02
N CYS A 87 10.09 2.18 -10.66
CA CYS A 87 9.01 3.03 -10.17
C CYS A 87 8.29 2.38 -8.98
N LEU A 88 8.24 3.08 -7.85
CA LEU A 88 7.55 2.62 -6.64
C LEU A 88 6.01 2.75 -6.73
N GLY A 89 5.46 3.51 -7.69
CA GLY A 89 4.03 3.81 -7.71
C GLY A 89 3.56 4.58 -6.48
N CYS A 90 4.40 5.47 -5.96
CA CYS A 90 4.11 6.23 -4.73
C CYS A 90 3.26 7.48 -4.95
N PHE A 91 3.05 7.89 -6.20
CA PHE A 91 2.23 9.03 -6.64
C PHE A 91 2.68 10.41 -6.15
N ALA A 92 3.85 10.54 -5.52
CA ALA A 92 4.38 11.85 -5.11
C ALA A 92 4.58 12.82 -6.30
N CYS A 93 4.86 12.29 -7.49
CA CYS A 93 4.96 13.07 -8.71
C CYS A 93 3.59 13.59 -9.21
N VAL A 94 2.49 12.92 -8.88
CA VAL A 94 1.12 13.38 -9.23
C VAL A 94 0.78 14.63 -8.43
N THR A 95 0.93 14.59 -7.11
CA THR A 95 0.66 15.74 -6.25
C THR A 95 1.63 16.91 -6.44
N ALA A 96 2.85 16.66 -6.92
CA ALA A 96 3.84 17.69 -7.22
C ALA A 96 3.67 18.32 -8.62
N CYS A 97 2.82 17.75 -9.48
CA CYS A 97 2.70 18.19 -10.87
C CYS A 97 1.77 19.40 -11.02
N PRO A 98 2.27 20.60 -11.39
CA PRO A 98 1.42 21.77 -11.60
C PRO A 98 0.56 21.67 -12.86
N SER A 99 0.94 20.79 -13.79
CA SER A 99 0.22 20.61 -15.07
C SER A 99 -0.85 19.51 -14.99
N GLY A 100 -1.05 18.86 -13.82
CA GLY A 100 -2.11 17.88 -13.64
C GLY A 100 -1.90 16.55 -14.37
N VAL A 101 -0.65 16.13 -14.61
CA VAL A 101 -0.36 14.82 -15.21
C VAL A 101 -0.85 13.69 -14.33
N ARG A 102 -1.67 12.80 -14.89
CA ARG A 102 -2.20 11.61 -14.21
C ARG A 102 -1.23 10.43 -14.36
N TYR A 103 -0.04 10.60 -13.77
CA TYR A 103 1.01 9.59 -13.82
C TYR A 103 0.59 8.29 -13.09
N ASP A 104 -0.32 8.36 -12.12
CA ASP A 104 -0.97 7.23 -11.48
C ASP A 104 -1.62 6.30 -12.52
N GLN A 105 -2.50 6.83 -13.37
CA GLN A 105 -3.17 6.07 -14.44
C GLN A 105 -2.16 5.50 -15.45
N LEU A 106 -1.16 6.28 -15.80
CA LEU A 106 -0.12 5.87 -16.73
C LEU A 106 0.66 4.65 -16.24
N ILE A 107 1.15 4.69 -14.99
CA ILE A 107 1.97 3.60 -14.45
C ILE A 107 1.14 2.34 -14.17
N GLU A 108 -0.09 2.49 -13.70
CA GLU A 108 -1.01 1.37 -13.44
C GLU A 108 -1.38 0.64 -14.73
N ALA A 109 -1.65 1.36 -15.81
CA ALA A 109 -1.93 0.76 -17.12
C ALA A 109 -0.67 0.17 -17.81
N THR A 110 0.53 0.67 -17.47
CA THR A 110 1.78 0.15 -18.05
C THR A 110 2.23 -1.16 -17.37
N ARG A 111 2.08 -1.28 -16.06
CA ARG A 111 2.59 -2.42 -15.28
C ARG A 111 2.14 -3.80 -15.77
N PRO A 112 0.89 -4.03 -16.19
CA PRO A 112 0.48 -5.32 -16.74
C PRO A 112 1.30 -5.75 -17.94
N LYS A 113 1.68 -4.80 -18.80
CA LYS A 113 2.50 -5.05 -19.99
C LYS A 113 3.93 -5.45 -19.64
N LEU A 114 4.46 -4.97 -18.50
CA LEU A 114 5.79 -5.33 -18.00
C LEU A 114 5.87 -6.79 -17.52
N ASN A 115 4.76 -7.48 -17.32
CA ASN A 115 4.71 -8.87 -16.92
C ASN A 115 4.84 -9.86 -18.09
N ALA A 116 4.96 -9.36 -19.31
CA ALA A 116 5.19 -10.20 -20.49
C ALA A 116 6.45 -11.08 -20.28
N PRO A 117 6.36 -12.38 -20.61
CA PRO A 117 7.44 -13.35 -20.34
C PRO A 117 8.78 -12.97 -20.98
N GLU A 118 8.75 -12.25 -22.10
CA GLU A 118 9.91 -11.83 -22.88
C GLU A 118 10.73 -10.74 -22.16
N LEU A 119 10.07 -9.98 -21.31
CA LEU A 119 10.68 -8.88 -20.55
C LEU A 119 11.32 -9.33 -19.23
N ARG A 120 11.17 -10.61 -18.86
CA ARG A 120 11.58 -11.14 -17.56
C ARG A 120 12.49 -12.35 -17.69
N THR A 121 13.55 -12.42 -16.90
CA THR A 121 14.34 -13.64 -16.78
C THR A 121 13.51 -14.76 -16.11
N PRO A 122 13.86 -16.05 -16.37
CA PRO A 122 13.19 -17.17 -15.70
C PRO A 122 13.25 -17.08 -14.16
N ALA A 123 14.35 -16.60 -13.60
CA ALA A 123 14.52 -16.41 -12.15
C ALA A 123 13.58 -15.34 -11.60
N GLN A 124 13.48 -14.19 -12.26
CA GLN A 124 12.54 -13.12 -11.88
C GLN A 124 11.09 -13.62 -11.92
N ARG A 125 10.71 -14.34 -12.98
CA ARG A 125 9.36 -14.92 -13.08
C ARG A 125 9.07 -15.91 -11.97
N ALA A 126 10.03 -16.80 -11.66
CA ALA A 126 9.86 -17.78 -10.59
C ALA A 126 9.73 -17.10 -9.21
N PHE A 127 10.56 -16.10 -8.93
CA PHE A 127 10.52 -15.37 -7.66
C PHE A 127 9.21 -14.57 -7.49
N ARG A 128 8.78 -13.84 -8.52
CA ARG A 128 7.49 -13.13 -8.51
C ARG A 128 6.32 -14.09 -8.32
N ARG A 129 6.30 -15.22 -9.04
CA ARG A 129 5.28 -16.27 -8.88
C ARG A 129 5.25 -16.81 -7.45
N LEU A 130 6.41 -17.04 -6.83
CA LEU A 130 6.50 -17.44 -5.42
C LEU A 130 5.87 -16.38 -4.51
N LEU A 131 6.23 -15.11 -4.64
CA LEU A 131 5.69 -14.02 -3.83
C LEU A 131 4.18 -13.91 -3.96
N PHE A 132 3.65 -13.92 -5.18
CA PHE A 132 2.19 -13.82 -5.43
C PHE A 132 1.41 -15.09 -5.05
N SER A 133 2.07 -16.23 -4.94
CA SER A 133 1.44 -17.45 -4.41
C SER A 133 1.39 -17.51 -2.89
N LEU A 134 2.17 -16.66 -2.19
CA LEU A 134 2.26 -16.67 -0.72
C LEU A 134 1.65 -15.43 -0.08
N LEU A 135 2.12 -14.23 -0.44
CA LEU A 135 1.77 -12.99 0.27
C LEU A 135 0.26 -12.66 0.29
N PRO A 136 -0.50 -12.85 -0.80
CA PRO A 136 -1.94 -12.56 -0.80
C PRO A 136 -2.78 -13.59 -0.04
N TYR A 137 -2.20 -14.74 0.33
CA TYR A 137 -2.92 -15.86 0.93
C TYR A 137 -2.49 -16.06 2.39
N PRO A 138 -3.24 -15.51 3.37
CA PRO A 138 -2.85 -15.54 4.78
C PRO A 138 -2.56 -16.95 5.31
N ASN A 139 -3.34 -17.95 4.91
CA ASN A 139 -3.14 -19.34 5.35
C ASN A 139 -1.84 -19.95 4.81
N ARG A 140 -1.46 -19.65 3.56
CA ARG A 140 -0.18 -20.10 2.99
C ARG A 140 1.00 -19.39 3.65
N LEU A 141 0.87 -18.08 3.82
CA LEU A 141 1.89 -17.28 4.51
C LEU A 141 2.05 -17.73 5.96
N TRP A 142 0.95 -18.01 6.67
CA TRP A 142 0.94 -18.59 8.01
C TRP A 142 1.73 -19.91 8.07
N ALA A 143 1.47 -20.83 7.13
CA ALA A 143 2.16 -22.12 7.08
C ALA A 143 3.68 -21.97 6.89
N VAL A 144 4.12 -21.03 6.04
CA VAL A 144 5.55 -20.73 5.80
C VAL A 144 6.19 -20.05 7.01
N LEU A 145 5.47 -19.15 7.69
CA LEU A 145 5.99 -18.42 8.85
C LEU A 145 6.01 -19.26 10.13
N THR A 146 5.19 -20.30 10.24
CA THR A 146 5.11 -21.14 11.46
C THR A 146 6.47 -21.71 11.87
N PRO A 147 7.27 -22.37 11.01
CA PRO A 147 8.61 -22.83 11.40
C PRO A 147 9.59 -21.68 11.65
N LEU A 148 9.42 -20.54 10.97
CA LEU A 148 10.30 -19.38 11.14
C LEU A 148 10.13 -18.69 12.51
N ARG A 149 9.07 -18.98 13.26
CA ARG A 149 8.89 -18.52 14.65
C ARG A 149 10.03 -18.99 15.58
N ALA A 150 10.61 -20.17 15.31
CA ALA A 150 11.74 -20.68 16.08
C ALA A 150 13.06 -19.92 15.79
N TYR A 151 13.08 -19.14 14.71
CA TYR A 151 14.22 -18.34 14.28
C TYR A 151 14.01 -16.84 14.52
N ALA A 152 12.82 -16.32 14.18
CA ALA A 152 12.50 -14.89 14.25
C ALA A 152 12.54 -14.35 15.70
N GLY A 153 13.25 -13.25 15.90
CA GLY A 153 13.44 -12.63 17.21
C GLY A 153 14.45 -13.32 18.13
N THR A 154 15.18 -14.33 17.64
CA THR A 154 16.17 -15.07 18.44
C THR A 154 17.59 -14.49 18.29
N PRO A 155 18.52 -14.83 19.23
CA PRO A 155 19.93 -14.50 19.07
C PRO A 155 20.55 -15.07 17.78
N LEU A 156 20.01 -16.18 17.25
CA LEU A 156 20.46 -16.76 15.98
C LEU A 156 20.16 -15.84 14.80
N GLN A 157 18.97 -15.22 14.77
CA GLN A 157 18.65 -14.20 13.77
C GLN A 157 19.58 -13.00 13.86
N ALA A 158 19.81 -12.51 15.08
CA ALA A 158 20.73 -11.39 15.30
C ALA A 158 22.16 -11.72 14.85
N LEU A 159 22.61 -12.95 15.08
CA LEU A 159 23.91 -13.42 14.61
C LEU A 159 23.99 -13.51 13.08
N ALA A 160 22.95 -14.06 12.43
CA ALA A 160 22.88 -14.16 10.97
C ALA A 160 22.93 -12.76 10.30
N ARG A 161 22.23 -11.78 10.86
CA ARG A 161 22.26 -10.38 10.40
C ARG A 161 23.65 -9.74 10.58
N ARG A 162 24.26 -9.88 11.78
CA ARG A 162 25.58 -9.31 12.09
C ARG A 162 26.71 -9.95 11.28
N SER A 163 26.64 -11.25 11.03
CA SER A 163 27.66 -11.97 10.24
C SER A 163 27.56 -11.70 8.74
N GLY A 164 26.45 -11.16 8.26
CA GLY A 164 26.19 -10.98 6.83
C GLY A 164 26.02 -12.31 6.07
N LEU A 165 25.76 -13.41 6.79
CA LEU A 165 25.59 -14.74 6.19
C LEU A 165 24.48 -14.77 5.13
N THR A 166 23.43 -14.01 5.34
CA THR A 166 22.29 -13.89 4.41
C THR A 166 22.68 -13.33 3.05
N ARG A 167 23.73 -12.49 2.98
CA ARG A 167 24.26 -11.91 1.73
C ARG A 167 24.80 -12.96 0.78
N LEU A 168 25.32 -14.07 1.31
CA LEU A 168 25.85 -15.17 0.50
C LEU A 168 24.76 -15.85 -0.35
N PHE A 169 23.50 -15.72 0.04
CA PHE A 169 22.34 -16.28 -0.68
C PHE A 169 21.66 -15.27 -1.63
N GLY A 170 22.23 -14.07 -1.76
CA GLY A 170 21.77 -13.01 -2.66
C GLY A 170 20.92 -11.93 -1.98
N PRO A 171 20.77 -10.77 -2.66
CA PRO A 171 20.13 -9.60 -2.08
C PRO A 171 18.64 -9.80 -1.74
N GLN A 172 17.95 -10.66 -2.49
CA GLN A 172 16.53 -10.97 -2.22
C GLN A 172 16.34 -11.76 -0.91
N VAL A 173 17.25 -12.67 -0.59
CA VAL A 173 17.23 -13.44 0.66
C VAL A 173 17.56 -12.53 1.84
N GLU A 174 18.55 -11.64 1.68
CA GLU A 174 18.89 -10.63 2.68
C GLU A 174 17.69 -9.71 2.95
N ALA A 175 17.00 -9.25 1.89
CA ALA A 175 15.81 -8.41 2.02
C ALA A 175 14.65 -9.13 2.74
N LEU A 176 14.36 -10.37 2.36
CA LEU A 176 13.32 -11.18 3.02
C LEU A 176 13.62 -11.37 4.51
N GLU A 177 14.87 -11.66 4.85
CA GLU A 177 15.30 -11.87 6.23
C GLU A 177 15.25 -10.56 7.05
N SER A 178 15.74 -9.46 6.49
CA SER A 178 15.76 -8.15 7.16
C SER A 178 14.35 -7.63 7.52
N LEU A 179 13.37 -7.98 6.71
CA LEU A 179 11.97 -7.60 6.91
C LEU A 179 11.20 -8.54 7.84
N LEU A 180 11.80 -9.67 8.25
CA LEU A 180 11.16 -10.63 9.15
C LEU A 180 11.23 -10.12 10.60
N PRO A 181 10.10 -9.61 11.18
CA PRO A 181 10.08 -9.17 12.57
C PRO A 181 9.99 -10.37 13.50
N PRO A 182 10.16 -10.17 14.83
CA PRO A 182 9.71 -11.14 15.81
C PRO A 182 8.23 -11.46 15.57
N LEU A 183 7.90 -12.74 15.44
CA LEU A 183 6.55 -13.19 15.12
C LEU A 183 5.74 -13.40 16.41
N ALA A 184 4.78 -12.54 16.66
CA ALA A 184 3.93 -12.60 17.84
C ALA A 184 3.07 -13.89 17.87
N PRO A 185 2.97 -14.57 19.03
CA PRO A 185 2.15 -15.79 19.14
C PRO A 185 0.68 -15.58 18.73
N GLU A 186 0.15 -14.37 18.95
CA GLU A 186 -1.22 -13.96 18.65
C GLU A 186 -1.52 -14.03 17.15
N ALA A 187 -0.52 -13.76 16.29
CA ALA A 187 -0.64 -13.87 14.84
C ALA A 187 -1.00 -15.29 14.36
N PHE A 188 -0.76 -16.30 15.21
CA PHE A 188 -0.97 -17.71 14.90
C PHE A 188 -2.18 -18.31 15.62
N ARG A 189 -2.95 -17.49 16.33
CA ARG A 189 -4.16 -17.86 17.06
C ARG A 189 -5.38 -17.13 16.52
N ASP A 190 -5.66 -17.19 15.24
CA ASP A 190 -6.73 -16.43 14.59
C ASP A 190 -8.11 -16.74 15.25
N THR A 191 -8.42 -16.01 16.33
CA THR A 191 -9.60 -16.19 17.17
C THR A 191 -10.37 -14.88 17.36
N LEU A 192 -10.27 -13.95 16.37
CA LEU A 192 -11.04 -12.72 16.46
C LEU A 192 -12.54 -13.03 16.33
N PRO A 193 -13.39 -12.48 17.20
CA PRO A 193 -14.83 -12.66 17.11
C PRO A 193 -15.38 -11.99 15.84
N VAL A 194 -16.43 -12.58 15.25
CA VAL A 194 -17.09 -12.01 14.06
C VAL A 194 -17.67 -10.63 14.32
N VAL A 195 -18.13 -10.38 15.55
CA VAL A 195 -18.67 -9.08 15.97
C VAL A 195 -18.09 -8.71 17.33
N VAL A 196 -17.54 -7.51 17.43
CA VAL A 196 -17.15 -6.89 18.69
C VAL A 196 -18.14 -5.76 18.98
N PRO A 197 -18.87 -5.82 20.11
CA PRO A 197 -19.85 -4.79 20.41
C PRO A 197 -19.21 -3.44 20.73
N ALA A 198 -19.98 -2.38 20.54
CA ALA A 198 -19.63 -1.05 21.01
C ALA A 198 -19.60 -1.00 22.55
N VAL A 199 -18.67 -0.24 23.11
CA VAL A 199 -18.72 0.13 24.54
C VAL A 199 -19.70 1.31 24.69
N GLY A 200 -20.72 1.11 25.51
CA GLY A 200 -21.80 2.10 25.68
C GLY A 200 -22.83 2.06 24.53
N GLU A 201 -23.42 3.20 24.23
CA GLU A 201 -24.39 3.34 23.15
C GLU A 201 -23.71 3.17 21.78
N ARG A 202 -24.31 2.34 20.91
CA ARG A 202 -23.79 2.10 19.56
C ARG A 202 -24.08 3.30 18.64
N ARG A 203 -23.02 4.00 18.24
CA ARG A 203 -23.07 5.12 17.32
C ARG A 203 -23.01 4.70 15.85
N TYR A 204 -22.16 3.70 15.55
CA TYR A 204 -21.90 3.21 14.20
C TYR A 204 -21.65 1.68 14.23
N ARG A 205 -21.81 1.06 13.04
CA ARG A 205 -21.49 -0.34 12.78
C ARG A 205 -20.58 -0.44 11.57
N VAL A 206 -19.35 -0.91 11.73
CA VAL A 206 -18.34 -0.91 10.68
C VAL A 206 -17.77 -2.30 10.43
N GLY A 207 -17.38 -2.56 9.18
CA GLY A 207 -16.58 -3.72 8.83
C GLY A 207 -15.09 -3.42 8.98
N LEU A 208 -14.28 -4.39 9.41
CA LEU A 208 -12.82 -4.21 9.52
C LEU A 208 -12.08 -5.17 8.58
N VAL A 209 -11.27 -4.60 7.68
CA VAL A 209 -10.32 -5.35 6.83
C VAL A 209 -9.04 -5.58 7.60
N LEU A 210 -8.71 -6.86 7.88
CA LEU A 210 -7.54 -7.23 8.68
C LEU A 210 -6.20 -7.11 7.94
N GLY A 211 -6.23 -7.21 6.58
CA GLY A 211 -5.03 -7.22 5.75
C GLY A 211 -4.25 -8.56 5.81
N CYS A 212 -3.72 -9.01 4.67
CA CYS A 212 -3.03 -10.30 4.58
C CYS A 212 -1.68 -10.31 5.35
N VAL A 213 -0.88 -9.26 5.19
CA VAL A 213 0.43 -9.12 5.83
C VAL A 213 0.29 -8.62 7.28
N GLN A 214 -0.56 -7.62 7.51
CA GLN A 214 -0.71 -6.99 8.83
C GLN A 214 -1.13 -7.98 9.92
N ARG A 215 -2.11 -8.88 9.63
CA ARG A 215 -2.58 -9.86 10.62
C ARG A 215 -1.50 -10.85 11.09
N LEU A 216 -0.43 -11.03 10.33
CA LEU A 216 0.67 -11.96 10.65
C LEU A 216 1.91 -11.25 11.18
N PHE A 217 2.26 -10.08 10.64
CA PHE A 217 3.50 -9.37 11.00
C PHE A 217 3.33 -8.31 12.09
N ASP A 218 2.12 -7.74 12.24
CA ASP A 218 1.79 -6.81 13.34
C ASP A 218 0.30 -6.94 13.73
N PRO A 219 -0.13 -8.09 14.30
CA PRO A 219 -1.52 -8.34 14.69
C PRO A 219 -2.01 -7.34 15.76
N ALA A 220 -1.09 -6.75 16.52
CA ALA A 220 -1.39 -5.75 17.54
C ALA A 220 -2.07 -4.50 16.95
N VAL A 221 -1.83 -4.17 15.68
CA VAL A 221 -2.54 -3.07 15.00
C VAL A 221 -4.03 -3.35 14.86
N ASN A 222 -4.40 -4.58 14.46
CA ASN A 222 -5.81 -4.96 14.35
C ASN A 222 -6.49 -5.01 15.73
N ALA A 223 -5.81 -5.56 16.74
CA ALA A 223 -6.31 -5.56 18.13
C ALA A 223 -6.53 -4.12 18.65
N ALA A 224 -5.58 -3.24 18.42
CA ALA A 224 -5.68 -1.83 18.78
C ALA A 224 -6.83 -1.12 18.04
N ALA A 225 -6.98 -1.38 16.73
CA ALA A 225 -8.08 -0.84 15.93
C ALA A 225 -9.44 -1.23 16.50
N ILE A 226 -9.63 -2.51 16.81
CA ILE A 226 -10.87 -3.03 17.41
C ILE A 226 -11.14 -2.36 18.76
N ARG A 227 -10.13 -2.25 19.63
CA ARG A 227 -10.25 -1.60 20.95
C ARG A 227 -10.65 -0.14 20.83
N VAL A 228 -9.94 0.61 19.97
CA VAL A 228 -10.19 2.05 19.75
C VAL A 228 -11.59 2.28 19.18
N LEU A 229 -12.01 1.49 18.19
CA LEU A 229 -13.33 1.59 17.59
C LEU A 229 -14.43 1.28 18.61
N SER A 230 -14.32 0.13 19.31
CA SER A 230 -15.30 -0.27 20.32
C SER A 230 -15.44 0.78 21.43
N ALA A 231 -14.32 1.33 21.93
CA ALA A 231 -14.31 2.40 22.94
C ALA A 231 -14.93 3.71 22.45
N ASN A 232 -15.00 3.92 21.14
CA ASN A 232 -15.70 5.06 20.53
C ASN A 232 -17.21 4.84 20.30
N GLY A 233 -17.78 3.75 20.82
CA GLY A 233 -19.19 3.42 20.58
C GLY A 233 -19.43 2.85 19.17
N ILE A 234 -18.43 2.17 18.59
CA ILE A 234 -18.51 1.61 17.23
C ILE A 234 -18.49 0.08 17.34
N GLU A 235 -19.54 -0.57 16.82
CA GLU A 235 -19.59 -2.01 16.65
C GLU A 235 -18.71 -2.43 15.48
N VAL A 236 -17.83 -3.41 15.69
CA VAL A 236 -16.87 -3.87 14.68
C VAL A 236 -17.26 -5.25 14.17
N VAL A 237 -17.51 -5.37 12.88
CA VAL A 237 -17.80 -6.63 12.19
C VAL A 237 -16.53 -7.10 11.48
N ILE A 238 -16.13 -8.34 11.73
CA ILE A 238 -14.88 -8.93 11.23
C ILE A 238 -15.26 -10.22 10.48
N PRO A 239 -15.36 -10.19 9.15
CA PRO A 239 -15.59 -11.41 8.38
C PRO A 239 -14.48 -12.45 8.64
N PRO A 240 -14.81 -13.71 8.99
CA PRO A 240 -13.79 -14.71 9.37
C PRO A 240 -12.91 -15.12 8.19
N ASP A 241 -13.47 -15.25 6.99
CA ASP A 241 -12.80 -15.80 5.81
C ASP A 241 -12.24 -14.73 4.86
N GLN A 242 -12.01 -13.51 5.35
CA GLN A 242 -11.48 -12.45 4.54
C GLN A 242 -10.04 -12.72 4.08
N GLY A 243 -9.81 -12.55 2.77
CA GLY A 243 -8.52 -12.69 2.12
C GLY A 243 -7.70 -11.39 2.06
N CYS A 244 -6.94 -11.25 0.98
CA CYS A 244 -6.16 -10.06 0.65
C CYS A 244 -7.00 -9.05 -0.12
N CYS A 245 -6.74 -7.75 0.07
CA CYS A 245 -7.35 -6.69 -0.72
C CYS A 245 -6.81 -6.57 -2.16
N GLY A 246 -5.84 -7.37 -2.56
CA GLY A 246 -5.24 -7.29 -3.90
C GLY A 246 -4.25 -6.16 -4.13
N ALA A 247 -3.96 -5.29 -3.16
CA ALA A 247 -3.08 -4.13 -3.36
C ALA A 247 -1.68 -4.51 -3.88
N VAL A 248 -1.08 -5.59 -3.35
CA VAL A 248 0.25 -6.04 -3.77
C VAL A 248 0.25 -6.52 -5.21
N THR A 249 -0.78 -7.27 -5.63
CA THR A 249 -0.93 -7.77 -7.00
C THR A 249 -1.26 -6.65 -7.99
N HIS A 250 -2.15 -5.73 -7.61
CA HIS A 250 -2.51 -4.55 -8.40
C HIS A 250 -1.27 -3.69 -8.70
N HIS A 251 -0.51 -3.33 -7.68
CA HIS A 251 0.71 -2.52 -7.84
C HIS A 251 1.81 -3.21 -8.65
N GLN A 252 1.68 -4.47 -8.96
CA GLN A 252 2.62 -5.23 -9.78
C GLN A 252 2.04 -5.64 -11.13
N GLY A 253 0.81 -5.17 -11.45
CA GLY A 253 0.16 -5.43 -12.73
C GLY A 253 -0.40 -6.85 -12.90
N GLU A 254 -0.58 -7.59 -11.80
CA GLU A 254 -1.21 -8.92 -11.80
C GLU A 254 -2.75 -8.78 -11.76
N LEU A 255 -3.32 -8.22 -12.85
CA LEU A 255 -4.73 -7.79 -12.88
C LEU A 255 -5.70 -8.92 -12.57
N LYS A 256 -5.54 -10.10 -13.23
CA LYS A 256 -6.44 -11.23 -13.01
C LYS A 256 -6.50 -11.65 -11.54
N GLN A 257 -5.34 -11.82 -10.91
CA GLN A 257 -5.27 -12.18 -9.50
C GLN A 257 -5.83 -11.08 -8.60
N THR A 258 -5.65 -9.81 -8.97
CA THR A 258 -6.22 -8.67 -8.25
C THR A 258 -7.74 -8.73 -8.27
N CYS A 259 -8.35 -8.98 -9.43
CA CYS A 259 -9.80 -9.13 -9.57
C CYS A 259 -10.36 -10.29 -8.72
N GLU A 260 -9.70 -11.45 -8.77
CA GLU A 260 -10.09 -12.62 -7.96
C GLU A 260 -10.07 -12.28 -6.47
N LEU A 261 -8.97 -11.69 -5.97
CA LEU A 261 -8.82 -11.31 -4.57
C LEU A 261 -9.82 -10.23 -4.14
N ALA A 262 -10.11 -9.25 -4.99
CA ALA A 262 -11.09 -8.20 -4.71
C ALA A 262 -12.51 -8.78 -4.61
N THR A 263 -12.88 -9.65 -5.53
CA THR A 263 -14.19 -10.32 -5.54
C THR A 263 -14.38 -11.20 -4.30
N ASP A 264 -13.36 -12.00 -3.94
CA ASP A 264 -13.39 -12.84 -2.73
C ASP A 264 -13.53 -12.00 -1.46
N LEU A 265 -12.80 -10.88 -1.37
CA LEU A 265 -12.90 -9.99 -0.21
C LEU A 265 -14.28 -9.35 -0.11
N MET A 266 -14.84 -8.81 -1.19
CA MET A 266 -16.19 -8.25 -1.19
C MET A 266 -17.23 -9.30 -0.81
N ALA A 267 -17.10 -10.54 -1.31
CA ALA A 267 -18.00 -11.64 -0.97
C ALA A 267 -17.95 -11.98 0.53
N SER A 268 -16.77 -11.92 1.16
CA SER A 268 -16.65 -12.16 2.60
C SER A 268 -17.41 -11.14 3.44
N PHE A 269 -17.44 -9.87 3.02
CA PHE A 269 -18.25 -8.83 3.66
C PHE A 269 -19.73 -9.00 3.37
N ALA A 270 -20.13 -9.33 2.16
CA ALA A 270 -21.52 -9.63 1.80
C ALA A 270 -22.12 -10.76 2.63
N ALA A 271 -21.34 -11.80 2.91
CA ALA A 271 -21.75 -12.93 3.73
C ALA A 271 -22.11 -12.58 5.18
N VAL A 272 -21.49 -11.54 5.76
CA VAL A 272 -21.79 -11.11 7.14
C VAL A 272 -22.85 -10.00 7.23
N ILE A 273 -23.15 -9.34 6.10
CA ILE A 273 -24.18 -8.31 5.98
C ILE A 273 -25.51 -8.93 5.52
N GLY A 274 -25.45 -10.04 4.77
CA GLY A 274 -26.53 -10.60 3.98
C GLY A 274 -27.59 -11.41 4.73
N GLU A 275 -28.49 -12.03 3.95
CA GLU A 275 -29.64 -12.81 4.37
C GLU A 275 -29.26 -14.03 5.21
N GLY A 276 -29.99 -14.27 6.30
CA GLY A 276 -29.83 -15.46 7.16
C GLY A 276 -29.57 -15.15 8.64
N ARG A 277 -29.49 -13.89 9.04
CA ARG A 277 -29.48 -13.54 10.46
C ARG A 277 -30.90 -13.48 11.05
N PRO A 278 -31.10 -13.91 12.30
CA PRO A 278 -32.45 -13.87 12.95
C PRO A 278 -33.07 -12.47 13.00
N ALA A 279 -32.23 -11.42 12.91
CA ALA A 279 -32.65 -10.01 12.97
C ALA A 279 -32.69 -9.32 11.59
N GLY A 280 -32.49 -10.05 10.46
CA GLY A 280 -32.41 -9.45 9.12
C GLY A 280 -31.02 -8.86 8.78
N PRO A 281 -30.81 -8.41 7.53
CA PRO A 281 -29.59 -7.75 7.11
C PRO A 281 -29.43 -6.41 7.80
N GLU A 282 -28.31 -6.21 8.49
CA GLU A 282 -27.96 -4.93 9.10
C GLU A 282 -26.77 -4.30 8.36
N PRO A 283 -26.96 -3.15 7.69
CA PRO A 283 -25.93 -2.54 6.87
C PRO A 283 -24.72 -2.08 7.70
N LEU A 284 -23.58 -1.92 7.03
CA LEU A 284 -22.40 -1.28 7.58
C LEU A 284 -22.41 0.21 7.22
N ASP A 285 -22.05 1.06 8.16
CA ASP A 285 -21.84 2.49 7.92
C ASP A 285 -20.55 2.76 7.15
N ALA A 286 -19.55 1.88 7.30
CA ALA A 286 -18.28 1.93 6.56
C ALA A 286 -17.55 0.58 6.60
N VAL A 287 -16.61 0.39 5.69
CA VAL A 287 -15.59 -0.68 5.69
C VAL A 287 -14.24 -0.04 5.97
N LEU A 288 -13.65 -0.36 7.12
CA LEU A 288 -12.44 0.29 7.61
C LEU A 288 -11.20 -0.55 7.37
N VAL A 289 -10.09 0.14 7.16
CA VAL A 289 -8.77 -0.49 7.00
C VAL A 289 -7.71 0.33 7.73
N ALA A 290 -6.74 -0.38 8.35
CA ALA A 290 -5.63 0.25 9.07
C ALA A 290 -4.30 0.23 8.28
N ALA A 291 -4.35 -0.05 6.98
CA ALA A 291 -3.18 -0.08 6.11
C ALA A 291 -3.43 0.75 4.86
N SER A 292 -2.73 1.88 4.72
CA SER A 292 -2.97 2.88 3.67
C SER A 292 -2.86 2.35 2.24
N GLY A 293 -1.96 1.38 1.98
CA GLY A 293 -1.87 0.72 0.67
C GLY A 293 -3.11 -0.09 0.33
N CYS A 294 -3.65 -0.82 1.31
CA CYS A 294 -4.95 -1.49 1.15
C CYS A 294 -6.07 -0.47 0.95
N GLY A 295 -6.13 0.59 1.76
CA GLY A 295 -7.15 1.62 1.69
C GLY A 295 -7.23 2.28 0.31
N HIS A 296 -6.08 2.62 -0.27
CA HIS A 296 -6.03 3.16 -1.63
C HIS A 296 -6.64 2.19 -2.64
N THR A 297 -6.19 0.94 -2.67
CA THR A 297 -6.68 -0.05 -3.64
C THR A 297 -8.17 -0.36 -3.46
N LEU A 298 -8.64 -0.52 -2.22
CA LEU A 298 -10.05 -0.77 -1.91
C LEU A 298 -10.97 0.37 -2.41
N LYS A 299 -10.54 1.63 -2.27
CA LYS A 299 -11.27 2.81 -2.77
C LYS A 299 -11.36 2.88 -4.29
N HIS A 300 -10.47 2.15 -5.01
CA HIS A 300 -10.43 2.10 -6.48
C HIS A 300 -10.96 0.79 -7.07
N TYR A 301 -11.61 -0.06 -6.27
CA TYR A 301 -12.15 -1.34 -6.77
C TYR A 301 -13.09 -1.19 -7.98
N GLY A 302 -13.90 -0.14 -8.01
CA GLY A 302 -14.78 0.14 -9.16
C GLY A 302 -13.99 0.30 -10.46
N GLU A 303 -12.92 1.09 -10.43
CA GLU A 303 -12.05 1.32 -11.60
C GLU A 303 -11.23 0.08 -11.95
N ILE A 304 -10.67 -0.61 -10.95
CA ILE A 304 -9.85 -1.82 -11.13
C ILE A 304 -10.67 -2.95 -11.76
N LEU A 305 -11.90 -3.19 -11.28
CA LEU A 305 -12.75 -4.26 -11.80
C LEU A 305 -13.37 -3.92 -13.15
N ALA A 306 -13.60 -2.63 -13.43
CA ALA A 306 -14.06 -2.17 -14.75
C ALA A 306 -12.95 -2.27 -15.82
N ALA A 307 -11.69 -2.07 -15.45
CA ALA A 307 -10.54 -2.09 -16.36
C ALA A 307 -9.92 -3.50 -16.52
N GLY A 308 -10.22 -4.44 -15.61
CA GLY A 308 -9.57 -5.74 -15.54
C GLY A 308 -10.20 -6.81 -16.43
N PRO A 309 -9.45 -7.87 -16.75
CA PRO A 309 -9.95 -9.07 -17.42
C PRO A 309 -10.74 -9.96 -16.43
N CYS A 310 -11.67 -9.37 -15.70
CA CYS A 310 -12.53 -10.12 -14.79
C CYS A 310 -13.53 -10.99 -15.54
N GLU A 311 -13.76 -10.70 -16.83
CA GLU A 311 -14.49 -11.54 -17.77
C GLU A 311 -13.55 -11.92 -18.93
N ALA A 312 -13.30 -13.20 -19.08
CA ALA A 312 -12.64 -13.72 -20.28
C ALA A 312 -13.58 -13.51 -21.48
N GLY A 313 -13.41 -12.40 -22.23
CA GLY A 313 -14.06 -12.26 -23.52
C GLY A 313 -14.73 -10.94 -23.89
N ALA A 314 -14.72 -9.90 -23.06
CA ALA A 314 -15.26 -8.60 -23.46
C ALA A 314 -14.14 -7.64 -23.94
N PRO A 315 -14.29 -6.97 -25.11
CA PRO A 315 -13.40 -5.88 -25.48
C PRO A 315 -13.57 -4.70 -24.49
N PRO A 316 -12.53 -3.91 -24.26
CA PRO A 316 -12.61 -2.77 -23.34
C PRO A 316 -13.70 -1.81 -23.82
N ALA A 317 -14.64 -1.49 -22.94
CA ALA A 317 -15.60 -0.42 -23.18
C ALA A 317 -14.84 0.89 -23.37
N GLU A 318 -15.15 1.62 -24.44
CA GLU A 318 -14.64 2.97 -24.67
C GLU A 318 -14.96 3.83 -23.45
N ALA A 319 -13.91 4.21 -22.72
CA ALA A 319 -14.03 5.09 -21.56
C ALA A 319 -14.47 6.47 -22.05
N THR A 320 -15.77 6.75 -21.92
CA THR A 320 -16.25 8.13 -21.97
C THR A 320 -15.61 8.86 -20.80
N ALA A 321 -14.76 9.83 -21.12
CA ALA A 321 -14.08 10.68 -20.16
C ALA A 321 -15.09 11.32 -19.20
N PRO A 322 -15.00 11.14 -17.88
CA PRO A 322 -15.78 11.94 -16.96
C PRO A 322 -15.21 13.37 -16.98
N ASN A 323 -16.13 14.33 -17.14
CA ASN A 323 -15.87 15.76 -17.15
C ASN A 323 -14.92 16.15 -16.00
N ALA A 324 -13.78 16.74 -16.37
CA ALA A 324 -12.86 17.40 -15.45
C ALA A 324 -13.50 18.72 -14.97
N ALA A 325 -14.32 18.63 -13.95
CA ALA A 325 -14.80 19.78 -13.20
C ALA A 325 -14.90 19.43 -11.72
N ALA A 326 -14.13 20.17 -10.93
CA ALA A 326 -14.25 20.32 -9.48
C ALA A 326 -13.76 19.19 -8.59
N VAL A 327 -12.44 19.14 -8.34
CA VAL A 327 -11.94 18.79 -7.00
C VAL A 327 -12.06 20.07 -6.14
N GLY A 328 -13.27 20.42 -5.79
CA GLY A 328 -13.57 21.36 -4.73
C GLY A 328 -13.80 20.56 -3.45
N SER A 329 -13.04 20.87 -2.42
CA SER A 329 -13.21 20.39 -1.06
C SER A 329 -14.55 20.89 -0.48
N SER A 330 -15.63 20.15 -0.73
CA SER A 330 -16.89 20.30 0.01
C SER A 330 -17.36 18.91 0.41
N PRO A 331 -17.71 18.68 1.69
CA PRO A 331 -18.28 17.42 2.11
C PRO A 331 -19.62 17.19 1.40
N PRO A 332 -19.94 15.94 1.00
CA PRO A 332 -21.27 15.64 0.52
C PRO A 332 -22.29 15.93 1.63
N PRO A 333 -23.48 16.44 1.28
CA PRO A 333 -24.55 16.71 2.24
C PRO A 333 -24.92 15.43 2.97
N GLY A 334 -25.17 15.54 4.27
CA GLY A 334 -25.50 14.43 5.15
C GLY A 334 -26.59 13.56 4.55
N VAL A 335 -26.30 12.24 4.49
CA VAL A 335 -27.31 11.24 4.11
C VAL A 335 -28.38 11.24 5.19
N PRO A 336 -29.67 11.50 4.85
CA PRO A 336 -30.73 11.43 5.83
C PRO A 336 -30.86 9.99 6.34
N ALA A 337 -30.91 9.82 7.65
CA ALA A 337 -31.23 8.55 8.28
C ALA A 337 -32.62 8.10 7.78
N GLY A 338 -32.65 6.99 7.02
CA GLY A 338 -33.92 6.39 6.56
C GLY A 338 -34.05 6.05 5.08
N ALA A 339 -33.04 6.27 4.24
CA ALA A 339 -33.08 5.80 2.86
C ALA A 339 -32.75 4.29 2.82
N SER A 340 -33.74 3.45 2.48
CA SER A 340 -33.54 2.03 2.17
C SER A 340 -32.56 1.90 1.00
N GLN A 341 -31.37 1.36 1.25
CA GLN A 341 -30.41 1.05 0.21
C GLN A 341 -30.97 -0.05 -0.70
N PRO A 342 -30.72 0.02 -2.01
CA PRO A 342 -31.12 -1.04 -2.93
C PRO A 342 -30.43 -2.37 -2.56
N PRO A 343 -31.01 -3.52 -2.91
CA PRO A 343 -30.40 -4.83 -2.63
C PRO A 343 -29.01 -4.94 -3.26
N ILE A 344 -28.08 -5.52 -2.51
CA ILE A 344 -26.70 -5.71 -2.95
C ILE A 344 -26.67 -6.63 -4.19
N PRO A 345 -26.12 -6.21 -5.33
CA PRO A 345 -25.98 -7.04 -6.53
C PRO A 345 -25.11 -8.27 -6.25
N SER A 346 -25.22 -9.31 -7.06
CA SER A 346 -24.40 -10.54 -6.95
C SER A 346 -22.90 -10.24 -6.99
N ALA A 347 -22.12 -10.95 -6.18
CA ALA A 347 -20.68 -10.76 -6.04
C ALA A 347 -19.95 -10.73 -7.39
N GLY A 348 -19.15 -9.67 -7.66
CA GLY A 348 -18.29 -9.55 -8.84
C GLY A 348 -18.77 -8.58 -9.91
N THR A 349 -19.87 -7.83 -9.71
CA THR A 349 -20.27 -6.80 -10.68
C THR A 349 -19.54 -5.47 -10.42
N PRO A 350 -19.27 -4.66 -11.47
CA PRO A 350 -18.68 -3.31 -11.32
C PRO A 350 -19.49 -2.40 -10.38
N GLU A 351 -20.82 -2.50 -10.40
CA GLU A 351 -21.70 -1.71 -9.55
C GLU A 351 -21.51 -2.05 -8.06
N LEU A 352 -21.36 -3.33 -7.72
CA LEU A 352 -21.05 -3.75 -6.36
C LEU A 352 -19.68 -3.24 -5.93
N ALA A 353 -18.69 -3.30 -6.80
CA ALA A 353 -17.35 -2.81 -6.53
C ALA A 353 -17.34 -1.29 -6.29
N ILE A 354 -18.09 -0.53 -7.05
CA ILE A 354 -18.27 0.92 -6.87
C ILE A 354 -18.95 1.19 -5.52
N ALA A 355 -20.04 0.49 -5.23
CA ALA A 355 -20.78 0.65 -3.96
C ALA A 355 -19.89 0.29 -2.75
N PHE A 356 -19.14 -0.81 -2.83
CA PHE A 356 -18.20 -1.21 -1.80
C PHE A 356 -17.08 -0.17 -1.62
N ALA A 357 -16.46 0.29 -2.71
CA ALA A 357 -15.39 1.30 -2.67
C ALA A 357 -15.83 2.61 -2.00
N HIS A 358 -17.07 3.05 -2.22
CA HIS A 358 -17.64 4.22 -1.56
C HIS A 358 -17.82 4.06 -0.05
N GLN A 359 -17.94 2.84 0.47
CA GLN A 359 -18.01 2.57 1.90
C GLN A 359 -16.62 2.46 2.56
N VAL A 360 -15.55 2.34 1.77
CA VAL A 360 -14.20 2.18 2.30
C VAL A 360 -13.65 3.49 2.87
N ALA A 361 -13.11 3.43 4.06
CA ALA A 361 -12.36 4.52 4.67
C ALA A 361 -11.11 4.00 5.41
N ASP A 362 -10.05 4.80 5.45
CA ASP A 362 -8.99 4.59 6.43
C ASP A 362 -9.56 4.79 7.85
N ILE A 363 -9.11 3.99 8.81
CA ILE A 363 -9.61 4.10 10.19
C ILE A 363 -9.41 5.48 10.78
N GLN A 364 -8.33 6.17 10.42
CA GLN A 364 -8.04 7.53 10.90
C GLN A 364 -8.93 8.56 10.21
N GLU A 365 -9.18 8.39 8.91
CA GLU A 365 -10.14 9.20 8.15
C GLU A 365 -11.55 9.09 8.74
N PHE A 366 -11.98 7.86 9.03
CA PHE A 366 -13.30 7.62 9.59
C PHE A 366 -13.45 8.25 10.99
N LEU A 367 -12.50 7.98 11.90
CA LEU A 367 -12.52 8.51 13.25
C LEU A 367 -12.46 10.04 13.29
N ASP A 368 -11.67 10.69 12.42
CA ASP A 368 -11.62 12.14 12.32
C ASP A 368 -12.95 12.71 11.80
N ARG A 369 -13.53 12.09 10.77
CA ARG A 369 -14.81 12.48 10.17
C ARG A 369 -15.99 12.41 11.14
N VAL A 370 -16.13 11.31 11.89
CA VAL A 370 -17.25 11.11 12.82
C VAL A 370 -17.02 11.75 14.19
N GLY A 371 -15.80 12.15 14.45
CA GLY A 371 -15.29 12.65 15.72
C GLY A 371 -15.22 11.57 16.81
N PRO A 372 -14.13 11.47 17.55
CA PRO A 372 -14.06 10.61 18.73
C PRO A 372 -15.16 10.97 19.73
N SER A 373 -15.77 9.94 20.36
CA SER A 373 -16.80 10.16 21.37
C SER A 373 -16.28 10.96 22.57
N GLU A 374 -17.17 11.66 23.28
CA GLU A 374 -16.78 12.41 24.47
C GLU A 374 -16.20 11.49 25.55
N ALA A 375 -16.83 10.32 25.74
CA ALA A 375 -16.33 9.29 26.67
C ALA A 375 -14.94 8.79 26.30
N PHE A 376 -14.69 8.57 25.00
CA PHE A 376 -13.37 8.19 24.52
C PHE A 376 -12.32 9.26 24.81
N ARG A 377 -12.61 10.53 24.45
CA ARG A 377 -11.68 11.64 24.70
C ARG A 377 -11.37 11.83 26.19
N ALA A 378 -12.39 11.68 27.04
CA ALA A 378 -12.21 11.78 28.50
C ALA A 378 -11.41 10.62 29.12
N ALA A 379 -11.39 9.46 28.44
CA ALA A 379 -10.64 8.28 28.88
C ALA A 379 -9.17 8.30 28.48
N LEU A 380 -8.76 9.16 27.52
CA LEU A 380 -7.37 9.23 27.09
C LEU A 380 -6.45 9.72 28.22
N GLN A 381 -5.37 8.97 28.44
CA GLN A 381 -4.31 9.26 29.42
C GLN A 381 -3.01 9.68 28.72
N PRO A 382 -2.12 10.42 29.39
CA PRO A 382 -0.77 10.67 28.88
C PRO A 382 -0.04 9.36 28.58
N LEU A 383 0.65 9.32 27.44
CA LEU A 383 1.54 8.20 27.10
C LEU A 383 2.80 8.24 27.98
N LEU A 384 3.46 7.08 28.13
CA LEU A 384 4.68 6.96 28.88
C LEU A 384 5.93 7.18 28.01
N HIS A 385 6.92 7.87 28.56
CA HIS A 385 8.29 7.89 28.04
C HIS A 385 8.96 6.52 28.24
N ALA A 386 10.11 6.31 27.58
CA ALA A 386 10.89 5.07 27.72
C ALA A 386 11.38 4.79 29.16
N ASP A 387 11.45 5.80 30.01
CA ASP A 387 11.79 5.71 31.44
C ASP A 387 10.57 5.38 32.34
N GLY A 388 9.40 5.17 31.74
CA GLY A 388 8.15 4.86 32.44
C GLY A 388 7.45 6.09 33.04
N THR A 389 7.97 7.31 32.86
CA THR A 389 7.30 8.52 33.33
C THR A 389 6.21 8.98 32.36
N PRO A 390 5.05 9.48 32.83
CA PRO A 390 4.02 10.01 31.95
C PRO A 390 4.45 11.31 31.27
N ALA A 391 4.00 11.52 30.03
CA ALA A 391 4.17 12.77 29.34
C ALA A 391 3.47 13.93 30.08
N THR A 392 4.07 15.10 30.10
CA THR A 392 3.52 16.31 30.72
C THR A 392 3.60 17.50 29.76
N THR A 393 3.00 18.63 30.15
CA THR A 393 3.10 19.86 29.36
C THR A 393 4.54 20.33 29.20
N GLU A 394 5.37 20.19 30.26
CA GLU A 394 6.79 20.58 30.27
C GLU A 394 7.68 19.57 29.54
N ARG A 395 7.27 18.30 29.56
CA ARG A 395 7.97 17.19 28.90
C ARG A 395 6.97 16.41 28.04
N PRO A 396 6.55 16.96 26.87
CA PRO A 396 5.63 16.26 25.98
C PRO A 396 6.30 15.07 25.28
N LEU A 397 5.53 14.03 24.99
CA LEU A 397 5.99 12.93 24.15
C LEU A 397 6.02 13.39 22.68
N ARG A 398 7.18 13.32 22.05
CA ARG A 398 7.40 13.81 20.68
C ARG A 398 7.20 12.67 19.67
N LEU A 399 6.31 12.87 18.72
CA LEU A 399 5.97 11.88 17.68
C LEU A 399 6.40 12.40 16.31
N ALA A 400 7.22 11.64 15.57
CA ALA A 400 7.51 11.89 14.16
C ALA A 400 6.56 11.09 13.28
N TYR A 401 5.66 11.77 12.55
CA TYR A 401 4.70 11.09 11.66
C TYR A 401 5.31 10.85 10.28
N HIS A 402 5.28 9.59 9.82
CA HIS A 402 5.60 9.22 8.46
C HIS A 402 4.33 9.23 7.60
N ASP A 403 4.24 10.14 6.66
CA ASP A 403 3.16 10.16 5.68
C ASP A 403 3.33 8.99 4.70
N ALA A 404 2.59 7.92 4.90
CA ALA A 404 2.59 6.80 3.97
C ALA A 404 2.10 7.28 2.59
N CYS A 405 2.84 6.97 1.54
CA CYS A 405 2.62 7.56 0.22
C CYS A 405 1.19 7.39 -0.31
N HIS A 406 0.60 6.20 -0.17
CA HIS A 406 -0.79 5.96 -0.58
C HIS A 406 -1.83 6.59 0.34
N MET A 407 -1.47 7.00 1.56
CA MET A 407 -2.33 7.82 2.41
C MET A 407 -2.28 9.28 1.94
N LEU A 408 -1.07 9.83 1.82
CA LEU A 408 -0.88 11.25 1.46
C LEU A 408 -1.24 11.53 0.00
N HIS A 409 -0.62 10.80 -0.93
CA HIS A 409 -0.71 11.09 -2.37
C HIS A 409 -1.85 10.34 -3.06
N GLY A 410 -2.19 9.13 -2.57
CA GLY A 410 -3.24 8.30 -3.16
C GLY A 410 -4.64 8.60 -2.61
N GLN A 411 -4.76 9.00 -1.35
CA GLN A 411 -6.04 9.24 -0.69
C GLN A 411 -6.23 10.69 -0.21
N GLY A 412 -5.21 11.55 -0.29
CA GLY A 412 -5.28 12.94 0.17
C GLY A 412 -5.38 13.10 1.70
N LEU A 413 -5.04 12.07 2.47
CA LEU A 413 -5.17 12.06 3.94
C LEU A 413 -3.86 12.51 4.57
N ARG A 414 -3.85 13.70 5.18
CA ARG A 414 -2.69 14.27 5.87
C ARG A 414 -3.04 14.73 7.28
N GLU A 415 -4.06 15.55 7.43
CA GLU A 415 -4.42 16.15 8.73
C GLU A 415 -5.21 15.21 9.62
N GLN A 416 -5.97 14.27 9.06
CA GLN A 416 -6.81 13.33 9.81
C GLN A 416 -6.01 12.51 10.84
N PRO A 417 -4.90 11.84 10.47
CA PRO A 417 -4.08 11.14 11.47
C PRO A 417 -3.43 12.08 12.49
N ARG A 418 -3.05 13.29 12.07
CA ARG A 418 -2.47 14.29 12.97
C ARG A 418 -3.47 14.83 13.97
N SER A 419 -4.70 15.09 13.53
CA SER A 419 -5.84 15.50 14.37
C SER A 419 -6.08 14.49 15.49
N LEU A 420 -6.17 13.20 15.14
CA LEU A 420 -6.38 12.13 16.12
C LEU A 420 -5.22 12.01 17.11
N LEU A 421 -3.98 12.07 16.65
CA LEU A 421 -2.81 11.99 17.53
C LEU A 421 -2.72 13.20 18.49
N ARG A 422 -3.12 14.40 18.06
CA ARG A 422 -3.20 15.59 18.93
C ARG A 422 -4.27 15.48 20.03
N SER A 423 -5.22 14.54 19.89
CA SER A 423 -6.21 14.28 20.95
C SER A 423 -5.61 13.57 22.17
N ILE A 424 -4.46 12.92 22.02
CA ILE A 424 -3.74 12.29 23.13
C ILE A 424 -3.09 13.38 24.01
N PRO A 425 -3.30 13.34 25.34
CA PRO A 425 -2.74 14.36 26.23
C PRO A 425 -1.21 14.42 26.17
N HIS A 426 -0.68 15.65 26.15
CA HIS A 426 0.76 15.94 26.20
C HIS A 426 1.60 15.31 25.08
N VAL A 427 0.99 15.12 23.88
CA VAL A 427 1.70 14.71 22.66
C VAL A 427 2.09 15.94 21.85
N ARG A 428 3.29 15.92 21.29
CA ARG A 428 3.78 16.92 20.33
C ARG A 428 4.19 16.25 19.03
N LEU A 429 3.54 16.60 17.93
CA LEU A 429 3.97 16.17 16.60
C LEU A 429 5.20 16.99 16.16
N VAL A 430 6.20 16.30 15.62
CA VAL A 430 7.38 16.88 14.99
C VAL A 430 7.42 16.39 13.54
N GLU A 431 7.59 17.32 12.60
CA GLU A 431 7.62 16.99 11.19
C GLU A 431 9.03 16.57 10.77
N ALA A 432 9.11 15.47 10.04
CA ALA A 432 10.34 15.05 9.38
C ALA A 432 10.51 15.83 8.06
N SER A 433 11.74 16.12 7.65
CA SER A 433 12.02 16.91 6.44
C SER A 433 11.58 16.22 5.17
N GLU A 434 11.63 14.89 5.17
CA GLU A 434 11.28 14.00 4.06
C GLU A 434 9.97 13.22 4.31
N ALA A 435 9.05 13.77 5.12
CA ALA A 435 7.85 13.07 5.58
C ALA A 435 7.06 12.42 4.44
N GLY A 436 6.84 13.14 3.32
CA GLY A 436 6.08 12.67 2.16
C GLY A 436 6.85 11.79 1.16
N VAL A 437 8.16 11.58 1.35
CA VAL A 437 8.96 10.73 0.45
C VAL A 437 8.76 9.26 0.81
N CYS A 438 8.63 8.40 -0.22
CA CYS A 438 8.41 6.96 -0.04
C CYS A 438 9.53 6.29 0.78
N CYS A 439 9.15 5.36 1.66
CA CYS A 439 10.08 4.60 2.51
C CYS A 439 10.82 3.47 1.78
N GLY A 440 10.52 3.20 0.51
CA GLY A 440 11.10 2.12 -0.27
C GLY A 440 10.35 0.77 -0.21
N SER A 441 9.29 0.63 0.60
CA SER A 441 8.56 -0.65 0.72
C SER A 441 7.74 -1.00 -0.52
N ALA A 442 6.81 -0.14 -0.94
CA ALA A 442 5.97 -0.20 -2.14
C ALA A 442 5.51 -1.61 -2.55
N GLY A 443 4.75 -2.27 -1.70
CA GLY A 443 4.26 -3.63 -1.90
C GLY A 443 5.37 -4.67 -1.77
N ILE A 444 5.91 -5.14 -2.89
CA ILE A 444 7.05 -6.07 -2.94
C ILE A 444 8.32 -5.42 -3.53
N TYR A 445 8.33 -4.10 -3.72
CA TYR A 445 9.46 -3.39 -4.31
C TYR A 445 10.76 -3.68 -3.55
N ASN A 446 10.72 -3.68 -2.23
CA ASN A 446 11.86 -3.99 -1.36
C ASN A 446 12.37 -5.45 -1.48
N LEU A 447 11.63 -6.33 -2.11
CA LEU A 447 12.04 -7.70 -2.40
C LEU A 447 12.57 -7.88 -3.82
N VAL A 448 12.08 -7.06 -4.78
CA VAL A 448 12.46 -7.16 -6.20
C VAL A 448 13.52 -6.13 -6.60
N GLN A 449 13.62 -5.01 -5.87
CA GLN A 449 14.61 -3.93 -6.01
C GLN A 449 15.25 -3.63 -4.64
N PRO A 450 15.94 -4.63 -4.03
CA PRO A 450 16.35 -4.53 -2.63
C PRO A 450 17.40 -3.45 -2.34
N GLU A 451 18.27 -3.13 -3.30
CA GLU A 451 19.34 -2.15 -3.13
C GLU A 451 18.77 -0.73 -3.06
N GLU A 452 17.94 -0.36 -4.00
CA GLU A 452 17.27 0.96 -4.05
C GLU A 452 16.31 1.13 -2.86
N ALA A 453 15.60 0.05 -2.51
CA ALA A 453 14.71 0.04 -1.37
C ALA A 453 15.45 0.22 -0.05
N ALA A 454 16.62 -0.40 0.10
CA ALA A 454 17.47 -0.25 1.28
C ALA A 454 17.98 1.18 1.43
N GLU A 455 18.38 1.82 0.31
CA GLU A 455 18.80 3.24 0.34
C GLU A 455 17.65 4.15 0.81
N LEU A 456 16.45 3.99 0.22
CA LEU A 456 15.26 4.75 0.63
C LEU A 456 14.89 4.49 2.10
N GLY A 457 15.00 3.24 2.55
CA GLY A 457 14.75 2.85 3.95
C GLY A 457 15.73 3.54 4.90
N ARG A 458 17.03 3.61 4.57
CA ARG A 458 18.06 4.30 5.36
C ARG A 458 17.80 5.81 5.43
N ILE A 459 17.52 6.44 4.28
CA ILE A 459 17.17 7.87 4.23
C ILE A 459 15.97 8.14 5.13
N LYS A 460 14.90 7.34 5.03
CA LYS A 460 13.68 7.53 5.81
C LYS A 460 13.90 7.31 7.31
N ALA A 461 14.61 6.25 7.70
CA ALA A 461 14.91 5.99 9.10
C ALA A 461 15.80 7.08 9.72
N ALA A 462 16.80 7.56 8.98
CA ALA A 462 17.66 8.66 9.41
C ALA A 462 16.88 9.98 9.57
N ASP A 463 15.99 10.30 8.64
CA ASP A 463 15.14 11.49 8.69
C ASP A 463 14.23 11.48 9.94
N LEU A 464 13.51 10.37 10.19
CA LEU A 464 12.65 10.22 11.35
C LEU A 464 13.43 10.26 12.66
N SER A 465 14.54 9.54 12.76
CA SER A 465 15.44 9.54 13.92
C SER A 465 16.02 10.93 14.20
N GLY A 466 16.38 11.66 13.13
CA GLY A 466 16.97 13.01 13.19
C GLY A 466 16.03 14.09 13.71
N THR A 467 14.71 13.87 13.72
CA THR A 467 13.74 14.82 14.30
C THR A 467 13.87 15.01 15.81
N GLY A 468 14.58 14.11 16.49
CA GLY A 468 14.64 14.05 17.94
C GLY A 468 13.33 13.60 18.58
N ALA A 469 12.42 12.99 17.85
CA ALA A 469 11.20 12.39 18.39
C ALA A 469 11.49 11.22 19.33
N ASP A 470 10.55 10.90 20.21
CA ASP A 470 10.63 9.74 21.10
C ASP A 470 10.19 8.46 20.38
N LEU A 471 9.29 8.58 19.40
CA LEU A 471 8.89 7.48 18.51
C LEU A 471 8.42 8.00 17.15
N ALA A 472 8.50 7.11 16.16
CA ALA A 472 7.96 7.32 14.82
C ALA A 472 6.57 6.67 14.70
N VAL A 473 5.73 7.26 13.87
CA VAL A 473 4.35 6.80 13.64
C VAL A 473 4.14 6.51 12.16
N SER A 474 3.61 5.35 11.83
CA SER A 474 3.36 4.92 10.45
C SER A 474 2.04 4.15 10.33
N ALA A 475 1.18 4.56 9.41
CA ALA A 475 -0.15 3.96 9.17
C ALA A 475 -0.16 2.94 8.02
N ASN A 476 0.96 2.24 7.78
CA ASN A 476 1.04 1.22 6.74
C ASN A 476 2.04 0.14 7.11
N ILE A 477 1.60 -1.11 7.16
CA ILE A 477 2.44 -2.25 7.59
C ILE A 477 3.72 -2.38 6.77
N GLY A 478 3.67 -2.20 5.44
CA GLY A 478 4.86 -2.26 4.60
C GLY A 478 5.88 -1.19 4.97
N CYS A 479 5.43 0.06 5.19
CA CYS A 479 6.29 1.15 5.65
C CYS A 479 6.84 0.87 7.05
N THR A 480 6.01 0.37 7.96
CA THR A 480 6.41 0.05 9.33
C THR A 480 7.55 -0.99 9.35
N LEU A 481 7.43 -2.07 8.59
CA LEU A 481 8.47 -3.09 8.48
C LEU A 481 9.76 -2.53 7.86
N GLN A 482 9.64 -1.77 6.78
CA GLN A 482 10.77 -1.16 6.10
C GLN A 482 11.51 -0.16 6.99
N ILE A 483 10.79 0.70 7.69
CA ILE A 483 11.40 1.69 8.60
C ILE A 483 12.04 0.98 9.79
N ARG A 484 11.36 0.00 10.41
CA ARG A 484 11.91 -0.78 11.54
C ARG A 484 13.22 -1.48 11.16
N SER A 485 13.31 -2.10 9.97
CA SER A 485 14.51 -2.83 9.53
C SER A 485 15.74 -1.93 9.37
N HIS A 486 15.56 -0.63 9.12
CA HIS A 486 16.65 0.33 8.99
C HIS A 486 16.86 1.21 10.25
N MET A 487 15.89 1.22 11.16
CA MET A 487 15.91 2.10 12.35
C MET A 487 17.06 1.75 13.31
N GLU A 488 17.35 0.45 13.48
CA GLU A 488 18.44 -0.02 14.36
C GLU A 488 19.83 0.47 13.94
N SER A 489 20.01 0.79 12.66
CA SER A 489 21.28 1.32 12.12
C SER A 489 21.42 2.83 12.24
N THR A 490 20.42 3.54 12.76
CA THR A 490 20.48 4.98 13.00
C THR A 490 21.24 5.30 14.30
N PRO A 491 21.82 6.52 14.43
CA PRO A 491 22.50 6.92 15.66
C PRO A 491 21.60 6.94 16.91
N ARG A 492 20.28 7.14 16.70
CA ARG A 492 19.26 7.15 17.76
C ARG A 492 18.06 6.33 17.33
N PRO A 493 18.07 5.02 17.50
CA PRO A 493 16.91 4.19 17.19
C PRO A 493 15.69 4.59 18.03
N ILE A 494 14.54 4.72 17.36
CA ILE A 494 13.25 5.02 18.02
C ILE A 494 12.20 3.97 17.61
N PRO A 495 11.24 3.63 18.49
CA PRO A 495 10.17 2.72 18.15
C PRO A 495 9.31 3.26 16.99
N VAL A 496 8.75 2.35 16.18
CA VAL A 496 7.80 2.68 15.11
C VAL A 496 6.47 2.02 15.42
N LEU A 497 5.42 2.82 15.61
CA LEU A 497 4.09 2.36 15.99
C LEU A 497 3.02 2.86 15.01
N HIS A 498 1.89 2.16 14.98
CA HIS A 498 0.72 2.62 14.25
C HIS A 498 -0.10 3.63 15.10
N PRO A 499 -0.77 4.64 14.50
CA PRO A 499 -1.60 5.60 15.24
C PRO A 499 -2.61 4.97 16.20
N VAL A 500 -3.31 3.90 15.76
CA VAL A 500 -4.29 3.21 16.62
C VAL A 500 -3.65 2.52 17.83
N GLN A 501 -2.39 2.11 17.74
CA GLN A 501 -1.66 1.54 18.88
C GLN A 501 -1.36 2.62 19.94
N LEU A 502 -1.09 3.85 19.51
CA LEU A 502 -0.90 4.98 20.44
C LEU A 502 -2.21 5.39 21.12
N LEU A 503 -3.32 5.42 20.35
CA LEU A 503 -4.65 5.66 20.92
C LEU A 503 -5.04 4.57 21.92
N GLN A 504 -4.79 3.29 21.61
CA GLN A 504 -5.04 2.19 22.54
C GLN A 504 -4.21 2.35 23.82
N ARG A 505 -2.89 2.59 23.69
CA ARG A 505 -2.02 2.79 24.86
C ARG A 505 -2.49 3.96 25.73
N SER A 506 -2.88 5.05 25.12
CA SER A 506 -3.44 6.19 25.82
C SER A 506 -4.76 5.85 26.56
N LEU A 507 -5.60 4.96 26.01
CA LEU A 507 -6.79 4.46 26.72
C LEU A 507 -6.45 3.56 27.94
N GLU A 508 -5.34 2.86 27.88
CA GLU A 508 -4.93 1.86 28.87
C GLU A 508 -3.94 2.43 29.93
N GLY A 509 -3.59 3.69 29.83
CA GLY A 509 -2.73 4.38 30.79
C GLY A 509 -1.23 4.25 30.50
N GLY A 510 -0.88 4.02 29.21
CA GLY A 510 0.53 4.04 28.77
C GLY A 510 1.04 2.78 28.12
#